data_30f8df4c79105e6e082e921acac5086f
#
_entry.id   30f8df4c79105e6e082e921acac5086f
#
_cell.length_a   1.000
_cell.length_b   1.000
_cell.length_c   1.000
_cell.angle_alpha   90.00
_cell.angle_beta   90.00
_cell.angle_gamma   90.00
#
_symmetry.space_group_name_H-M   'P 1'
#
loop_
_entity.id
_entity.type
_entity.pdbx_description
1 polymer ?
#
loop_
_entity_poly.entity_id
_entity_poly.type
_entity_poly.pdbx_seq_one_letter_code
_entity_poly.pdbx_strand_id
1 'polypeptide(L)'
;MTIIESARALLIDPQDRVLLMKLVSGRLTQESTASQQTFWLTPGGSLHPGESFEDALMREIFEETGLRLNHPGHWIWTSPKRILRDGLPVDTMARVYIQRVPSFEPLPTALTPQERETFCELRWWSIDEIAAARETFVPRQLALLLRPLLTNAWLADPVEIVP
;
A
#
# COMPACT_ATOMS: atom_id res chain seq x y z
N MET A 1 14.41 10.55 -17.72
CA MET A 1 13.26 10.77 -16.82
C MET A 1 13.31 9.73 -15.73
N THR A 2 13.28 10.15 -14.48
CA THR A 2 13.39 9.22 -13.34
C THR A 2 11.99 8.69 -12.99
N ILE A 3 11.86 7.39 -12.90
CA ILE A 3 10.64 6.73 -12.41
C ILE A 3 10.86 6.41 -10.92
N ILE A 4 9.91 6.79 -10.08
CA ILE A 4 9.94 6.39 -8.67
C ILE A 4 9.31 5.00 -8.56
N GLU A 5 10.13 4.04 -8.15
CA GLU A 5 9.69 2.67 -7.95
C GLU A 5 9.32 2.42 -6.49
N SER A 6 8.27 1.65 -6.26
CA SER A 6 7.81 1.27 -4.92
C SER A 6 7.34 -0.17 -4.87
N ALA A 7 7.42 -0.76 -3.69
CA ALA A 7 6.92 -2.10 -3.41
C ALA A 7 5.85 -2.03 -2.31
N ARG A 8 4.73 -2.71 -2.52
CA ARG A 8 3.58 -2.72 -1.60
C ARG A 8 3.09 -4.14 -1.35
N ALA A 9 2.46 -4.35 -0.22
CA ALA A 9 1.99 -5.67 0.18
C ALA A 9 0.49 -5.73 0.44
N LEU A 10 -0.15 -6.75 -0.13
CA LEU A 10 -1.45 -7.25 0.31
C LEU A 10 -1.20 -8.36 1.34
N LEU A 11 -1.23 -8.01 2.61
CA LEU A 11 -1.10 -8.96 3.71
C LEU A 11 -2.49 -9.45 4.06
N ILE A 12 -2.74 -10.76 3.94
CA ILE A 12 -4.03 -11.38 4.17
C ILE A 12 -3.95 -12.24 5.41
N ASP A 13 -4.80 -11.99 6.39
CA ASP A 13 -4.84 -12.77 7.63
C ASP A 13 -5.70 -14.04 7.50
N PRO A 14 -5.74 -14.92 8.54
CA PRO A 14 -6.53 -16.14 8.47
C PRO A 14 -8.05 -15.93 8.36
N GLN A 15 -8.56 -14.72 8.65
CA GLN A 15 -9.96 -14.36 8.46
C GLN A 15 -10.26 -13.70 7.10
N ASP A 16 -9.32 -13.78 6.15
CA ASP A 16 -9.43 -13.15 4.83
C ASP A 16 -9.58 -11.62 4.89
N ARG A 17 -8.95 -11.00 5.89
CA ARG A 17 -8.86 -9.54 6.00
C ARG A 17 -7.54 -9.05 5.45
N VAL A 18 -7.55 -7.88 4.84
CA VAL A 18 -6.35 -7.20 4.32
C VAL A 18 -5.92 -6.09 5.27
N LEU A 19 -4.61 -5.98 5.49
CA LEU A 19 -4.06 -4.87 6.28
C LEU A 19 -3.91 -3.64 5.41
N LEU A 20 -4.54 -2.55 5.81
CA LEU A 20 -4.43 -1.26 5.13
C LEU A 20 -3.94 -0.18 6.09
N MET A 21 -3.31 0.82 5.49
CA MET A 21 -2.77 1.98 6.18
C MET A 21 -3.56 3.22 5.75
N LYS A 22 -4.01 4.00 6.73
CA LYS A 22 -4.70 5.27 6.48
C LYS A 22 -3.71 6.41 6.49
N LEU A 23 -3.73 7.20 5.45
CA LEU A 23 -2.91 8.40 5.30
C LEU A 23 -3.78 9.63 5.07
N VAL A 24 -3.25 10.78 5.47
CA VAL A 24 -3.77 12.10 5.11
C VAL A 24 -3.04 12.58 3.87
N SER A 25 -3.77 13.04 2.85
CA SER A 25 -3.17 13.56 1.63
C SER A 25 -2.46 14.89 1.89
N GLY A 26 -1.19 14.92 1.53
CA GLY A 26 -0.38 16.10 1.25
C GLY A 26 -0.13 17.07 2.39
N ARG A 27 0.98 17.80 2.26
CA ARG A 27 1.21 19.01 3.04
C ARG A 27 0.16 20.02 2.67
N LEU A 28 -0.56 20.51 3.67
CA LEU A 28 -1.34 21.72 3.54
C LEU A 28 -0.38 22.85 3.18
N THR A 29 -0.43 23.34 1.97
CA THR A 29 0.05 24.69 1.72
C THR A 29 -0.90 25.63 2.47
N GLN A 30 -0.38 26.67 3.08
CA GLN A 30 -1.15 27.63 3.89
C GLN A 30 -2.37 28.25 3.18
N GLU A 31 -2.53 27.97 1.90
CA GLU A 31 -3.60 28.52 1.05
C GLU A 31 -4.76 27.57 0.80
N SER A 32 -4.66 26.31 1.18
CA SER A 32 -5.74 25.37 0.92
C SER A 32 -6.53 25.10 2.20
N THR A 33 -7.66 25.75 2.32
CA THR A 33 -8.77 25.37 3.18
C THR A 33 -9.50 24.11 2.65
N ALA A 34 -8.96 23.47 1.61
CA ALA A 34 -9.49 22.20 1.12
C ALA A 34 -9.36 21.16 2.22
N SER A 35 -10.45 20.53 2.54
CA SER A 35 -10.55 19.44 3.51
C SER A 35 -9.42 18.43 3.29
N GLN A 36 -8.66 18.13 4.35
CA GLN A 36 -7.69 17.04 4.33
C GLN A 36 -8.41 15.76 3.91
N GLN A 37 -8.00 15.21 2.78
CA GLN A 37 -8.54 13.95 2.32
C GLN A 37 -7.73 12.81 2.90
N THR A 38 -8.40 11.91 3.57
CA THR A 38 -7.82 10.65 4.01
C THR A 38 -8.07 9.56 2.99
N PHE A 39 -7.16 8.61 2.91
CA PHE A 39 -7.31 7.45 2.05
C PHE A 39 -6.59 6.25 2.65
N TRP A 40 -7.05 5.07 2.27
CA TRP A 40 -6.49 3.80 2.69
C TRP A 40 -5.72 3.18 1.54
N LEU A 41 -4.52 2.69 1.83
CA LEU A 41 -3.71 1.98 0.85
C LEU A 41 -2.96 0.83 1.52
N THR A 42 -2.40 -0.03 0.68
CA THR A 42 -1.55 -1.13 1.13
C THR A 42 -0.24 -0.60 1.71
N PRO A 43 0.30 -1.20 2.78
CA PRO A 43 1.60 -0.82 3.30
C PRO A 43 2.71 -1.07 2.28
N GLY A 44 3.76 -0.28 2.37
CA GLY A 44 4.90 -0.30 1.46
C GLY A 44 5.45 1.08 1.18
N GLY A 45 6.48 1.16 0.37
CA GLY A 45 7.12 2.43 0.08
C GLY A 45 8.13 2.36 -1.06
N SER A 46 8.85 3.45 -1.26
CA SER A 46 9.81 3.60 -2.36
C SER A 46 11.08 2.80 -2.13
N LEU A 47 11.66 2.32 -3.23
CA LEU A 47 12.97 1.68 -3.22
C LEU A 47 14.05 2.71 -2.88
N HIS A 48 15.03 2.29 -2.08
CA HIS A 48 16.28 3.01 -1.92
C HIS A 48 17.20 2.75 -3.13
N PRO A 49 18.19 3.63 -3.39
CA PRO A 49 19.13 3.40 -4.47
C PRO A 49 19.81 2.04 -4.37
N GLY A 50 19.73 1.24 -5.45
CA GLY A 50 20.31 -0.10 -5.51
C GLY A 50 19.50 -1.21 -4.82
N GLU A 51 18.37 -0.89 -4.24
CA GLU A 51 17.51 -1.87 -3.56
C GLU A 51 16.63 -2.62 -4.54
N SER A 52 16.39 -3.90 -4.32
CA SER A 52 15.41 -4.66 -5.08
C SER A 52 14.00 -4.37 -4.58
N PHE A 53 12.98 -4.66 -5.40
CA PHE A 53 11.57 -4.55 -4.96
C PHE A 53 11.29 -5.42 -3.74
N GLU A 54 11.84 -6.62 -3.73
CA GLU A 54 11.64 -7.59 -2.65
C GLU A 54 12.27 -7.13 -1.34
N ASP A 55 13.47 -6.59 -1.39
CA ASP A 55 14.15 -6.05 -0.20
C ASP A 55 13.44 -4.81 0.33
N ALA A 56 13.02 -3.91 -0.57
CA ALA A 56 12.25 -2.74 -0.19
C ALA A 56 10.93 -3.14 0.48
N LEU A 57 10.23 -4.14 -0.08
CA LEU A 57 8.99 -4.63 0.49
C LEU A 57 9.18 -5.12 1.93
N MET A 58 10.16 -5.99 2.15
CA MET A 58 10.41 -6.57 3.47
C MET A 58 10.83 -5.50 4.49
N ARG A 59 11.65 -4.54 4.07
CA ARG A 59 12.04 -3.40 4.90
C ARG A 59 10.84 -2.52 5.27
N GLU A 60 10.06 -2.10 4.29
CA GLU A 60 8.90 -1.23 4.49
C GLU A 60 7.84 -1.88 5.38
N ILE A 61 7.54 -3.15 5.13
CA ILE A 61 6.56 -3.87 5.96
C ILE A 61 7.01 -3.93 7.42
N PHE A 62 8.28 -4.17 7.68
CA PHE A 62 8.79 -4.15 9.04
C PHE A 62 8.71 -2.75 9.67
N GLU A 63 9.12 -1.72 8.94
CA GLU A 63 9.11 -0.34 9.43
C GLU A 63 7.70 0.17 9.73
N GLU A 64 6.74 -0.17 8.88
CA GLU A 64 5.37 0.33 8.98
C GLU A 64 4.45 -0.53 9.86
N THR A 65 4.70 -1.81 10.00
CA THR A 65 3.78 -2.74 10.68
C THR A 65 4.40 -3.56 11.81
N GLY A 66 5.71 -3.63 11.87
CA GLY A 66 6.45 -4.49 12.81
C GLY A 66 6.57 -5.95 12.38
N LEU A 67 5.96 -6.34 11.27
CA LEU A 67 6.01 -7.72 10.77
C LEU A 67 7.31 -7.99 10.02
N ARG A 68 8.04 -9.02 10.45
CA ARG A 68 9.21 -9.52 9.71
C ARG A 68 8.76 -10.60 8.73
N LEU A 69 8.86 -10.29 7.44
CA LEU A 69 8.56 -11.24 6.38
C LEU A 69 9.77 -12.14 6.12
N ASN A 70 9.51 -13.43 5.87
CA ASN A 70 10.55 -14.39 5.46
C ASN A 70 10.77 -14.40 3.95
N HIS A 71 9.78 -13.94 3.19
CA HIS A 71 9.79 -13.85 1.75
C HIS A 71 8.84 -12.72 1.29
N PRO A 72 8.99 -12.21 0.07
CA PRO A 72 8.16 -11.09 -0.40
C PRO A 72 6.72 -11.46 -0.73
N GLY A 73 6.40 -12.73 -0.83
CA GLY A 73 5.10 -13.18 -1.34
C GLY A 73 5.09 -13.23 -2.86
N HIS A 74 3.90 -13.16 -3.44
CA HIS A 74 3.68 -13.33 -4.86
C HIS A 74 3.35 -11.99 -5.53
N TRP A 75 4.14 -11.59 -6.52
CA TRP A 75 3.89 -10.36 -7.28
C TRP A 75 2.67 -10.54 -8.17
N ILE A 76 1.59 -9.79 -7.89
CA ILE A 76 0.30 -9.93 -8.58
C ILE A 76 -0.14 -8.70 -9.38
N TRP A 77 0.26 -7.50 -8.96
CA TRP A 77 -0.13 -6.28 -9.65
C TRP A 77 1.06 -5.39 -9.93
N THR A 78 0.97 -4.71 -11.07
CA THR A 78 1.81 -3.58 -11.44
C THR A 78 0.92 -2.35 -11.59
N SER A 79 1.29 -1.27 -10.92
CA SER A 79 0.50 -0.03 -10.92
C SER A 79 1.37 1.15 -11.36
N PRO A 80 1.36 1.48 -12.66
CA PRO A 80 1.97 2.71 -13.14
C PRO A 80 1.06 3.90 -12.84
N LYS A 81 1.64 5.01 -12.42
CA LYS A 81 0.89 6.22 -12.11
C LYS A 81 1.74 7.45 -12.37
N ARG A 82 1.10 8.52 -12.81
CA ARG A 82 1.72 9.84 -12.85
C ARG A 82 1.16 10.70 -11.73
N ILE A 83 2.04 11.23 -10.91
CA ILE A 83 1.70 12.11 -9.79
C ILE A 83 2.35 13.48 -9.97
N LEU A 84 1.85 14.47 -9.24
CA LEU A 84 2.52 15.76 -9.09
C LEU A 84 3.33 15.73 -7.79
N ARG A 85 4.62 16.00 -7.89
CA ARG A 85 5.51 16.16 -6.75
C ARG A 85 6.16 17.54 -6.86
N ASP A 86 5.93 18.38 -5.87
CA ASP A 86 6.38 19.78 -5.88
C ASP A 86 5.95 20.52 -7.16
N GLY A 87 4.74 20.24 -7.65
CA GLY A 87 4.17 20.83 -8.87
C GLY A 87 4.69 20.26 -10.19
N LEU A 88 5.62 19.30 -10.14
CA LEU A 88 6.18 18.66 -11.33
C LEU A 88 5.63 17.27 -11.54
N PRO A 89 5.34 16.86 -12.78
CA PRO A 89 4.88 15.51 -13.06
C PRO A 89 6.01 14.49 -12.86
N VAL A 90 5.72 13.45 -12.11
CA VAL A 90 6.64 12.34 -11.85
C VAL A 90 5.93 11.03 -12.15
N ASP A 91 6.59 10.18 -12.91
CA ASP A 91 6.10 8.83 -13.16
C ASP A 91 6.49 7.91 -12.01
N THR A 92 5.55 7.10 -11.57
CA THR A 92 5.78 6.10 -10.52
C THR A 92 5.40 4.72 -11.00
N MET A 93 6.02 3.70 -10.42
CA MET A 93 5.74 2.31 -10.72
C MET A 93 5.71 1.52 -9.41
N ALA A 94 4.56 1.00 -9.04
CA ALA A 94 4.43 0.14 -7.88
C ALA A 94 4.30 -1.33 -8.30
N ARG A 95 5.00 -2.22 -7.60
CA ARG A 95 4.72 -3.65 -7.61
C ARG A 95 4.00 -4.02 -6.33
N VAL A 96 2.91 -4.76 -6.46
CA VAL A 96 2.10 -5.22 -5.32
C VAL A 96 2.23 -6.72 -5.19
N TYR A 97 2.63 -7.16 -4.01
CA TYR A 97 2.83 -8.56 -3.66
C TYR A 97 1.75 -9.00 -2.68
N ILE A 98 1.31 -10.25 -2.80
CA ILE A 98 0.32 -10.83 -1.89
C ILE A 98 0.92 -12.00 -1.12
N GLN A 99 0.60 -12.10 0.16
CA GLN A 99 0.86 -13.31 0.94
C GLN A 99 -0.09 -13.41 2.13
N ARG A 100 -0.31 -14.64 2.55
CA ARG A 100 -1.01 -14.91 3.79
C ARG A 100 -0.04 -14.81 4.95
N VAL A 101 -0.48 -14.16 6.01
CA VAL A 101 0.30 -13.95 7.23
C VAL A 101 -0.52 -14.39 8.44
N PRO A 102 0.12 -14.74 9.55
CA PRO A 102 -0.59 -14.97 10.82
C PRO A 102 -1.28 -13.69 11.29
N SER A 103 -2.29 -13.81 12.12
CA SER A 103 -2.87 -12.64 12.81
C SER A 103 -1.83 -12.00 13.71
N PHE A 104 -1.72 -10.67 13.65
CA PHE A 104 -0.85 -9.90 14.53
C PHE A 104 -1.43 -8.51 14.76
N GLU A 105 -0.98 -7.84 15.80
CA GLU A 105 -1.31 -6.44 16.06
C GLU A 105 -0.27 -5.56 15.37
N PRO A 106 -0.64 -4.87 14.28
CA PRO A 106 0.32 -4.06 13.56
C PRO A 106 0.68 -2.80 14.35
N LEU A 107 1.98 -2.52 14.40
CA LEU A 107 2.53 -1.34 15.06
C LEU A 107 3.73 -0.82 14.28
N PRO A 108 3.73 0.45 13.84
CA PRO A 108 4.89 1.03 13.18
C PRO A 108 6.13 0.99 14.08
N THR A 109 7.27 0.63 13.51
CA THR A 109 8.54 0.55 14.25
C THR A 109 9.52 1.66 13.89
N ALA A 110 9.46 2.18 12.66
CA ALA A 110 10.43 3.13 12.16
C ALA A 110 9.84 4.03 11.06
N LEU A 111 8.85 4.84 11.41
CA LEU A 111 8.35 5.87 10.51
C LEU A 111 9.33 7.04 10.43
N THR A 112 9.59 7.56 9.23
CA THR A 112 10.30 8.81 9.06
C THR A 112 9.47 9.97 9.62
N PRO A 113 10.09 11.15 9.93
CA PRO A 113 9.33 12.32 10.38
C PRO A 113 8.22 12.73 9.40
N GLN A 114 8.46 12.63 8.09
CA GLN A 114 7.47 12.93 7.07
C GLN A 114 6.31 11.94 7.06
N GLU A 115 6.59 10.66 7.21
CA GLU A 115 5.58 9.61 7.31
C GLU A 115 4.71 9.77 8.56
N ARG A 116 5.29 10.17 9.68
CA ARG A 116 4.54 10.45 10.92
C ARG A 116 3.53 11.59 10.77
N GLU A 117 3.83 12.58 9.93
CA GLU A 117 2.93 13.70 9.68
C GLU A 117 1.67 13.27 8.92
N THR A 118 1.77 12.24 8.09
CA THR A 118 0.68 11.78 7.22
C THR A 118 -0.01 10.50 7.72
N PHE A 119 0.67 9.70 8.51
CA PHE A 119 0.15 8.44 9.04
C PHE A 119 -0.97 8.66 10.05
N CYS A 120 -2.10 7.96 9.88
CA CYS A 120 -3.24 7.99 10.80
C CYS A 120 -3.40 6.69 11.58
N GLU A 121 -3.57 5.56 10.89
CA GLU A 121 -3.79 4.27 11.53
C GLU A 121 -3.51 3.09 10.59
N LEU A 122 -3.37 1.91 11.19
CA LEU A 122 -3.37 0.61 10.53
C LEU A 122 -4.63 -0.13 10.94
N ARG A 123 -5.28 -0.80 9.98
CA ARG A 123 -6.49 -1.56 10.25
C ARG A 123 -6.61 -2.76 9.32
N TRP A 124 -7.08 -3.87 9.90
CA TRP A 124 -7.52 -5.03 9.14
C TRP A 124 -8.93 -4.83 8.61
N TRP A 125 -9.10 -5.02 7.31
CA TRP A 125 -10.37 -4.85 6.63
C TRP A 125 -10.82 -6.14 5.97
N SER A 126 -12.08 -6.54 6.16
CA SER A 126 -12.70 -7.53 5.29
C SER A 126 -13.07 -6.89 3.95
N ILE A 127 -13.24 -7.72 2.92
CA ILE A 127 -13.67 -7.20 1.60
C ILE A 127 -15.06 -6.55 1.70
N ASP A 128 -15.97 -7.15 2.46
CA ASP A 128 -17.32 -6.61 2.61
C ASP A 128 -17.31 -5.26 3.33
N GLU A 129 -16.46 -5.08 4.32
CA GLU A 129 -16.26 -3.78 4.97
C GLU A 129 -15.73 -2.74 3.98
N ILE A 130 -14.75 -3.09 3.14
CA ILE A 130 -14.22 -2.18 2.11
C ILE A 130 -15.32 -1.80 1.12
N ALA A 131 -16.09 -2.78 0.65
CA ALA A 131 -17.16 -2.57 -0.33
C ALA A 131 -18.28 -1.68 0.22
N ALA A 132 -18.56 -1.75 1.52
CA ALA A 132 -19.61 -0.98 2.18
C ALA A 132 -19.13 0.39 2.68
N ALA A 133 -17.84 0.62 2.81
CA ALA A 133 -17.29 1.85 3.37
C ALA A 133 -17.43 3.03 2.40
N ARG A 134 -17.62 4.21 2.97
CA ARG A 134 -17.65 5.48 2.22
C ARG A 134 -16.29 6.17 2.21
N GLU A 135 -15.24 5.44 2.53
CA GLU A 135 -13.88 5.94 2.54
C GLU A 135 -13.20 5.71 1.19
N THR A 136 -12.14 6.43 0.94
CA THR A 136 -11.36 6.30 -0.28
C THR A 136 -10.29 5.23 -0.10
N PHE A 137 -10.25 4.28 -1.03
CA PHE A 137 -9.24 3.25 -1.11
C PHE A 137 -8.36 3.45 -2.34
N VAL A 138 -7.10 3.05 -2.25
CA VAL A 138 -6.17 3.06 -3.39
C VAL A 138 -5.61 1.64 -3.55
N PRO A 139 -5.88 0.97 -4.66
CA PRO A 139 -6.72 1.39 -5.81
C PRO A 139 -8.19 1.55 -5.42
N ARG A 140 -8.91 2.38 -6.14
CA ARG A 140 -10.32 2.68 -5.81
C ARG A 140 -11.24 1.46 -5.85
N GLN A 141 -10.94 0.50 -6.71
CA GLN A 141 -11.71 -0.74 -6.86
C GLN A 141 -11.10 -1.90 -6.05
N LEU A 142 -10.49 -1.60 -4.93
CA LEU A 142 -9.75 -2.58 -4.13
C LEU A 142 -10.59 -3.82 -3.79
N ALA A 143 -11.83 -3.65 -3.32
CA ALA A 143 -12.71 -4.79 -2.99
C ALA A 143 -12.94 -5.71 -4.19
N LEU A 144 -13.21 -5.13 -5.36
CA LEU A 144 -13.43 -5.87 -6.59
C LEU A 144 -12.17 -6.62 -7.04
N LEU A 145 -11.01 -5.98 -6.93
CA LEU A 145 -9.73 -6.57 -7.31
C LEU A 145 -9.27 -7.68 -6.35
N LEU A 146 -9.59 -7.54 -5.04
CA LEU A 146 -9.20 -8.52 -4.03
C LEU A 146 -10.05 -9.78 -4.06
N ARG A 147 -11.34 -9.67 -4.35
CA ARG A 147 -12.30 -10.78 -4.22
C ARG A 147 -11.85 -12.07 -4.91
N PRO A 148 -11.40 -12.06 -6.18
CA PRO A 148 -10.91 -13.29 -6.80
C PRO A 148 -9.60 -13.82 -6.20
N LEU A 149 -8.81 -12.96 -5.58
CA LEU A 149 -7.51 -13.37 -5.00
C LEU A 149 -7.65 -14.20 -3.72
N LEU A 150 -8.75 -14.07 -3.01
CA LEU A 150 -8.97 -14.83 -1.76
C LEU A 150 -9.36 -16.29 -2.01
N THR A 151 -9.85 -16.61 -3.21
CA THR A 151 -10.37 -17.93 -3.56
C THR A 151 -9.43 -18.77 -4.41
N ASN A 152 -8.37 -18.17 -4.96
CA ASN A 152 -7.51 -18.81 -5.96
C ASN A 152 -6.04 -18.84 -5.58
N ALA A 153 -5.32 -19.79 -6.18
CA ALA A 153 -3.86 -19.77 -6.18
C ALA A 153 -3.35 -18.60 -7.04
N TRP A 154 -2.29 -17.99 -6.58
CA TRP A 154 -1.70 -16.80 -7.24
C TRP A 154 -0.61 -17.20 -8.24
N LEU A 155 -0.99 -17.97 -9.25
CA LEU A 155 -0.07 -18.53 -10.24
C LEU A 155 -0.03 -17.77 -11.55
N ALA A 156 -0.86 -16.73 -11.69
CA ALA A 156 -0.91 -15.92 -12.89
C ALA A 156 0.22 -14.88 -12.94
N ASP A 157 0.59 -14.45 -14.14
CA ASP A 157 1.48 -13.33 -14.34
C ASP A 157 0.92 -12.06 -13.72
N PRO A 158 1.77 -11.11 -13.31
CA PRO A 158 1.31 -9.83 -12.77
C PRO A 158 0.41 -9.08 -13.75
N VAL A 159 -0.65 -8.48 -13.22
CA VAL A 159 -1.63 -7.72 -13.99
C VAL A 159 -1.43 -6.22 -13.71
N GLU A 160 -1.49 -5.41 -14.76
CA GLU A 160 -1.49 -3.96 -14.60
C GLU A 160 -2.85 -3.49 -14.09
N ILE A 161 -2.84 -2.70 -13.04
CA ILE A 161 -4.05 -2.10 -12.47
C ILE A 161 -4.00 -0.57 -12.52
N VAL A 162 -5.19 0.03 -12.54
CA VAL A 162 -5.36 1.48 -12.43
C VAL A 162 -5.56 1.82 -10.95
N PRO A 163 -4.82 2.79 -10.39
CA PRO A 163 -4.94 3.21 -9.00
C PRO A 163 -6.27 3.83 -8.65
#